data_6001493386da0b44decf6ff347a468c8
#
_entry.id   6001493386da0b44decf6ff347a468c8
#
_cell.length_a   1.000
_cell.length_b   1.000
_cell.length_c   1.000
_cell.angle_alpha   90.00
_cell.angle_beta   90.00
_cell.angle_gamma   90.00
#
_symmetry.space_group_name_H-M   'P 1'
#
loop_
_entity.id
_entity.type
_entity.pdbx_description
1 polymer ?
#
loop_
_entity_poly.entity_id
_entity_poly.type
_entity_poly.pdbx_seq_one_letter_code
_entity_poly.pdbx_strand_id
1 'polypeptide(L)'
;MADPVPGLECRAIERLQPSLTAEVADVKWRIARCLYDLTVPHSGKRTACDCGLVKDLVPLLADDHHLVKTHAASVLMSIAVITEGKYALLNEEGLDKLVSLLADTTPAVRLNAVKALTLLAEAPSGKEKLMKSLNEVTELEGDSDDVIAKAAATAKKTITWLP
;
A
#
# COMPACT_ATOMS: atom_id res chain seq x y z
N MET A 1 7.26 21.98 -17.06
CA MET A 1 6.96 20.60 -17.51
C MET A 1 7.98 19.72 -16.81
N ALA A 2 7.56 18.76 -15.98
CA ALA A 2 8.49 17.80 -15.39
C ALA A 2 8.98 16.87 -16.52
N ASP A 3 10.27 16.60 -16.55
CA ASP A 3 10.83 15.63 -17.51
C ASP A 3 10.15 14.28 -17.32
N PRO A 4 9.75 13.62 -18.42
CA PRO A 4 9.15 12.30 -18.33
C PRO A 4 10.14 11.32 -17.69
N VAL A 5 9.65 10.50 -16.77
CA VAL A 5 10.46 9.46 -16.14
C VAL A 5 10.75 8.39 -17.20
N PRO A 6 12.01 8.13 -17.58
CA PRO A 6 12.33 7.23 -18.71
C PRO A 6 11.70 5.84 -18.59
N GLY A 7 11.55 5.34 -17.36
CA GLY A 7 10.89 4.05 -17.09
C GLY A 7 9.41 4.02 -17.44
N LEU A 8 8.72 5.15 -17.41
CA LEU A 8 7.31 5.25 -17.81
C LEU A 8 7.15 5.34 -19.32
N GLU A 9 8.08 6.00 -20.01
CA GLU A 9 8.08 6.06 -21.48
C GLU A 9 8.22 4.68 -22.13
N CYS A 10 9.00 3.77 -21.52
CA CYS A 10 9.16 2.41 -22.04
C CYS A 10 8.11 1.42 -21.51
N ARG A 11 7.04 1.90 -20.86
CA ARG A 11 5.96 1.10 -20.29
C ARG A 11 6.48 0.08 -19.28
N ALA A 12 7.40 0.48 -18.42
CA ALA A 12 8.09 -0.42 -17.48
C ALA A 12 7.10 -1.07 -16.48
N ILE A 13 6.06 -0.35 -16.03
CA ILE A 13 5.07 -0.89 -15.10
C ILE A 13 4.38 -2.11 -15.72
N GLU A 14 3.83 -1.96 -16.93
CA GLU A 14 3.10 -3.03 -17.62
C GLU A 14 4.00 -4.22 -17.98
N ARG A 15 5.29 -3.95 -18.22
CA ARG A 15 6.28 -5.01 -18.55
C ARG A 15 6.74 -5.78 -17.31
N LEU A 16 6.81 -5.15 -16.15
CA LEU A 16 7.23 -5.75 -14.89
C LEU A 16 6.08 -6.49 -14.18
N GLN A 17 4.86 -6.00 -14.34
CA GLN A 17 3.66 -6.53 -13.66
C GLN A 17 3.51 -8.06 -13.77
N PRO A 18 3.66 -8.72 -14.94
CA PRO A 18 3.51 -10.17 -15.04
C PRO A 18 4.50 -10.96 -14.17
N SER A 19 5.67 -10.37 -13.86
CA SER A 19 6.69 -11.03 -13.03
C SER A 19 6.35 -11.05 -11.53
N LEU A 20 5.29 -10.36 -11.10
CA LEU A 20 4.77 -10.46 -9.72
C LEU A 20 4.21 -11.84 -9.39
N THR A 21 3.86 -12.65 -10.40
CA THR A 21 3.38 -14.03 -10.24
C THR A 21 4.51 -15.06 -10.17
N ALA A 22 5.78 -14.64 -10.23
CA ALA A 22 6.93 -15.53 -10.16
C ALA A 22 6.88 -16.41 -8.90
N GLU A 23 7.29 -17.68 -9.00
CA GLU A 23 7.36 -18.58 -7.84
C GLU A 23 8.44 -18.18 -6.85
N VAL A 24 9.53 -17.56 -7.33
CA VAL A 24 10.69 -17.16 -6.51
C VAL A 24 10.42 -15.84 -5.82
N ALA A 25 10.40 -15.84 -4.49
CA ALA A 25 10.15 -14.64 -3.67
C ALA A 25 11.14 -13.51 -3.96
N ASP A 26 12.41 -13.83 -4.24
CA ASP A 26 13.45 -12.84 -4.58
C ASP A 26 13.11 -12.07 -5.87
N VAL A 27 12.47 -12.70 -6.83
CA VAL A 27 12.00 -12.01 -8.03
C VAL A 27 10.84 -11.10 -7.68
N LYS A 28 9.84 -11.60 -6.97
CA LYS A 28 8.64 -10.83 -6.58
C LYS A 28 8.98 -9.53 -5.85
N TRP A 29 9.78 -9.60 -4.77
CA TRP A 29 10.06 -8.40 -3.98
C TRP A 29 10.95 -7.38 -4.73
N ARG A 30 11.88 -7.86 -5.57
CA ARG A 30 12.70 -6.96 -6.40
C ARG A 30 11.85 -6.22 -7.45
N ILE A 31 10.92 -6.92 -8.08
CA ILE A 31 9.96 -6.32 -9.01
C ILE A 31 9.06 -5.32 -8.27
N ALA A 32 8.51 -5.69 -7.11
CA ALA A 32 7.68 -4.78 -6.32
C ALA A 32 8.48 -3.52 -5.90
N ARG A 33 9.76 -3.64 -5.55
CA ARG A 33 10.61 -2.50 -5.26
C ARG A 33 10.79 -1.59 -6.48
N CYS A 34 11.07 -2.14 -7.66
CA CYS A 34 11.15 -1.34 -8.89
C CYS A 34 9.82 -0.64 -9.20
N LEU A 35 8.70 -1.32 -9.00
CA LEU A 35 7.37 -0.74 -9.18
C LEU A 35 7.11 0.40 -8.19
N TYR A 36 7.62 0.31 -6.94
CA TYR A 36 7.54 1.42 -6.00
C TYR A 36 8.22 2.68 -6.57
N ASP A 37 9.46 2.57 -7.05
CA ASP A 37 10.19 3.70 -7.62
C ASP A 37 9.45 4.30 -8.83
N LEU A 38 8.85 3.47 -9.68
CA LEU A 38 8.04 3.89 -10.82
C LEU A 38 6.71 4.54 -10.43
N THR A 39 6.15 4.23 -9.25
CA THR A 39 4.91 4.82 -8.75
C THR A 39 5.12 6.07 -7.88
N VAL A 40 6.36 6.49 -7.61
CA VAL A 40 6.63 7.75 -6.89
C VAL A 40 6.07 8.97 -7.64
N PRO A 41 6.29 9.16 -8.96
CA PRO A 41 5.71 10.25 -9.71
C PRO A 41 4.19 10.05 -9.90
N HIS A 42 3.46 11.16 -10.03
CA HIS A 42 1.99 11.12 -10.20
C HIS A 42 1.55 10.33 -11.45
N SER A 43 2.29 10.48 -12.56
CA SER A 43 2.04 9.72 -13.79
C SER A 43 2.16 8.21 -13.59
N GLY A 44 3.17 7.76 -12.81
CA GLY A 44 3.34 6.35 -12.48
C GLY A 44 2.19 5.78 -11.65
N LYS A 45 1.66 6.55 -10.69
CA LYS A 45 0.47 6.16 -9.91
C LYS A 45 -0.75 5.94 -10.81
N ARG A 46 -0.99 6.85 -11.75
CA ARG A 46 -2.08 6.72 -12.72
C ARG A 46 -1.89 5.51 -13.63
N THR A 47 -0.70 5.35 -14.21
CA THR A 47 -0.40 4.15 -15.03
C THR A 47 -0.63 2.86 -14.25
N ALA A 48 -0.23 2.81 -12.98
CA ALA A 48 -0.46 1.64 -12.11
C ALA A 48 -1.96 1.34 -11.90
N CYS A 49 -2.78 2.38 -11.78
CA CYS A 49 -4.24 2.20 -11.71
C CYS A 49 -4.81 1.73 -13.06
N ASP A 50 -4.39 2.37 -14.15
CA ASP A 50 -4.91 2.11 -15.50
C ASP A 50 -4.60 0.69 -15.97
N CYS A 51 -3.43 0.13 -15.61
CA CYS A 51 -3.05 -1.24 -15.95
C CYS A 51 -3.53 -2.29 -14.94
N GLY A 52 -4.26 -1.89 -13.89
CA GLY A 52 -4.80 -2.83 -12.88
C GLY A 52 -3.75 -3.43 -11.95
N LEU A 53 -2.61 -2.76 -11.74
CA LEU A 53 -1.51 -3.27 -10.90
C LEU A 53 -1.95 -3.57 -9.46
N VAL A 54 -2.94 -2.84 -8.93
CA VAL A 54 -3.45 -3.05 -7.56
C VAL A 54 -3.96 -4.47 -7.37
N LYS A 55 -4.68 -5.02 -8.35
CA LYS A 55 -5.21 -6.39 -8.33
C LYS A 55 -4.12 -7.45 -8.15
N ASP A 56 -2.95 -7.24 -8.77
CA ASP A 56 -1.84 -8.20 -8.69
C ASP A 56 -1.00 -8.01 -7.42
N LEU A 57 -0.99 -6.81 -6.84
CA LEU A 57 -0.27 -6.53 -5.60
C LEU A 57 -1.02 -6.94 -4.33
N VAL A 58 -2.35 -6.84 -4.30
CA VAL A 58 -3.16 -7.16 -3.12
C VAL A 58 -2.97 -8.61 -2.64
N PRO A 59 -2.89 -9.64 -3.50
CA PRO A 59 -2.56 -11.00 -3.07
C PRO A 59 -1.19 -11.11 -2.40
N LEU A 60 -0.19 -10.32 -2.81
CA LEU A 60 1.16 -10.36 -2.26
C LEU A 60 1.25 -9.85 -0.82
N LEU A 61 0.22 -9.18 -0.31
CA LEU A 61 0.13 -8.83 1.12
C LEU A 61 0.01 -10.06 2.03
N ALA A 62 -0.40 -11.20 1.49
CA ALA A 62 -0.48 -12.48 2.20
C ALA A 62 0.69 -13.43 1.87
N ASP A 63 1.75 -12.95 1.20
CA ASP A 63 2.93 -13.76 0.89
C ASP A 63 3.71 -14.12 2.17
N ASP A 64 4.24 -15.34 2.24
CA ASP A 64 5.02 -15.77 3.41
C ASP A 64 6.33 -14.99 3.58
N HIS A 65 6.86 -14.43 2.49
CA HIS A 65 8.14 -13.73 2.50
C HIS A 65 7.97 -12.26 2.91
N HIS A 66 8.58 -11.86 4.01
CA HIS A 66 8.44 -10.51 4.59
C HIS A 66 8.80 -9.36 3.63
N LEU A 67 9.83 -9.52 2.76
CA LEU A 67 10.17 -8.49 1.77
C LEU A 67 9.11 -8.36 0.68
N VAL A 68 8.44 -9.44 0.29
CA VAL A 68 7.32 -9.39 -0.67
C VAL A 68 6.19 -8.57 -0.06
N LYS A 69 5.76 -8.88 1.17
CA LYS A 69 4.74 -8.09 1.89
C LYS A 69 5.15 -6.61 2.02
N THR A 70 6.40 -6.37 2.46
CA THR A 70 6.91 -5.01 2.66
C THR A 70 6.82 -4.17 1.39
N HIS A 71 7.32 -4.70 0.28
CA HIS A 71 7.36 -3.95 -0.98
C HIS A 71 5.99 -3.86 -1.65
N ALA A 72 5.15 -4.90 -1.58
CA ALA A 72 3.77 -4.83 -2.03
C ALA A 72 2.99 -3.74 -1.28
N ALA A 73 3.07 -3.71 0.05
CA ALA A 73 2.42 -2.68 0.86
C ALA A 73 2.97 -1.27 0.54
N SER A 74 4.28 -1.12 0.27
CA SER A 74 4.86 0.18 -0.10
C SER A 74 4.35 0.70 -1.45
N VAL A 75 4.20 -0.17 -2.45
CA VAL A 75 3.62 0.21 -3.76
C VAL A 75 2.17 0.62 -3.59
N LEU A 76 1.38 -0.18 -2.88
CA LEU A 76 -0.04 0.12 -2.62
C LEU A 76 -0.21 1.42 -1.84
N MET A 77 0.64 1.69 -0.84
CA MET A 77 0.69 2.98 -0.14
C MET A 77 0.99 4.13 -1.12
N SER A 78 1.97 3.97 -2.02
CA SER A 78 2.29 4.99 -3.02
C SER A 78 1.11 5.27 -3.95
N ILE A 79 0.42 4.23 -4.43
CA ILE A 79 -0.74 4.35 -5.31
C ILE A 79 -1.93 4.99 -4.57
N ALA A 80 -2.15 4.69 -3.29
CA ALA A 80 -3.24 5.23 -2.47
C ALA A 80 -3.16 6.75 -2.24
N VAL A 81 -2.08 7.41 -2.61
CA VAL A 81 -1.98 8.88 -2.56
C VAL A 81 -3.00 9.56 -3.49
N ILE A 82 -3.32 8.94 -4.63
CA ILE A 82 -4.31 9.47 -5.56
C ILE A 82 -5.69 8.84 -5.34
N THR A 83 -6.73 9.57 -5.69
CA THR A 83 -8.13 9.14 -5.47
C THR A 83 -8.45 7.83 -6.16
N GLU A 84 -8.05 7.68 -7.42
CA GLU A 84 -8.23 6.46 -8.21
C GLU A 84 -7.60 5.25 -7.54
N GLY A 85 -6.41 5.43 -6.95
CA GLY A 85 -5.69 4.38 -6.22
C GLY A 85 -6.39 3.96 -4.93
N LYS A 86 -6.95 4.92 -4.17
CA LYS A 86 -7.75 4.61 -2.98
C LYS A 86 -8.93 3.70 -3.32
N TYR A 87 -9.69 4.08 -4.33
CA TYR A 87 -10.85 3.28 -4.74
C TYR A 87 -10.45 1.94 -5.36
N ALA A 88 -9.34 1.87 -6.10
CA ALA A 88 -8.83 0.59 -6.60
C ALA A 88 -8.51 -0.38 -5.45
N LEU A 89 -7.84 0.09 -4.38
CA LEU A 89 -7.58 -0.74 -3.20
C LEU A 89 -8.85 -1.16 -2.47
N LEU A 90 -9.83 -0.26 -2.36
CA LEU A 90 -11.10 -0.55 -1.68
C LEU A 90 -11.93 -1.57 -2.44
N ASN A 91 -11.86 -1.56 -3.77
CA ASN A 91 -12.58 -2.49 -4.64
C ASN A 91 -11.96 -3.89 -4.66
N GLU A 92 -10.63 -3.99 -4.50
CA GLU A 92 -9.88 -5.27 -4.50
C GLU A 92 -9.70 -5.85 -3.08
N GLU A 93 -10.51 -5.42 -2.11
CA GLU A 93 -10.43 -5.87 -0.70
C GLU A 93 -9.06 -5.64 -0.04
N GLY A 94 -8.30 -4.70 -0.58
CA GLY A 94 -6.95 -4.39 -0.08
C GLY A 94 -6.95 -3.84 1.34
N LEU A 95 -8.04 -3.17 1.77
CA LEU A 95 -8.17 -2.63 3.12
C LEU A 95 -8.09 -3.72 4.19
N ASP A 96 -8.87 -4.81 4.06
CA ASP A 96 -8.93 -5.86 5.07
C ASP A 96 -7.59 -6.61 5.18
N LYS A 97 -6.91 -6.81 4.04
CA LYS A 97 -5.56 -7.38 4.03
C LYS A 97 -4.53 -6.44 4.67
N LEU A 98 -4.62 -5.13 4.45
CA LEU A 98 -3.74 -4.17 5.13
C LEU A 98 -4.00 -4.12 6.64
N VAL A 99 -5.24 -4.23 7.09
CA VAL A 99 -5.58 -4.35 8.52
C VAL A 99 -4.92 -5.57 9.14
N SER A 100 -4.97 -6.74 8.48
CA SER A 100 -4.32 -7.95 8.99
C SER A 100 -2.79 -7.80 9.13
N LEU A 101 -2.16 -6.93 8.35
CA LEU A 101 -0.73 -6.66 8.43
C LEU A 101 -0.32 -5.76 9.60
N LEU A 102 -1.25 -5.15 10.33
CA LEU A 102 -0.93 -4.35 11.51
C LEU A 102 -0.33 -5.21 12.64
N ALA A 103 -0.61 -6.51 12.67
CA ALA A 103 -0.03 -7.47 13.60
C ALA A 103 1.18 -8.24 13.04
N ASP A 104 1.72 -7.87 11.86
CA ASP A 104 2.87 -8.56 11.27
C ASP A 104 4.13 -8.40 12.13
N THR A 105 4.94 -9.45 12.20
CA THR A 105 6.19 -9.45 12.97
C THR A 105 7.24 -8.48 12.44
N THR A 106 7.16 -8.12 11.15
CA THR A 106 8.11 -7.23 10.46
C THR A 106 7.70 -5.77 10.63
N PRO A 107 8.50 -4.91 11.29
CA PRO A 107 8.16 -3.50 11.51
C PRO A 107 7.87 -2.73 10.21
N ALA A 108 8.65 -2.99 9.15
CA ALA A 108 8.46 -2.32 7.86
C ALA A 108 7.09 -2.67 7.20
N VAL A 109 6.58 -3.89 7.42
CA VAL A 109 5.25 -4.30 6.96
C VAL A 109 4.18 -3.53 7.71
N ARG A 110 4.23 -3.50 9.07
CA ARG A 110 3.30 -2.74 9.90
C ARG A 110 3.27 -1.26 9.53
N LEU A 111 4.44 -0.65 9.35
CA LEU A 111 4.57 0.77 9.00
C LEU A 111 3.91 1.10 7.65
N ASN A 112 4.18 0.30 6.62
CA ASN A 112 3.60 0.52 5.29
C ASN A 112 2.09 0.29 5.31
N ALA A 113 1.62 -0.72 6.04
CA ALA A 113 0.20 -1.01 6.20
C ALA A 113 -0.54 0.16 6.87
N VAL A 114 -0.08 0.64 8.03
CA VAL A 114 -0.75 1.74 8.74
C VAL A 114 -0.75 3.04 7.93
N LYS A 115 0.33 3.33 7.18
CA LYS A 115 0.37 4.49 6.28
C LYS A 115 -0.62 4.37 5.12
N ALA A 116 -0.72 3.18 4.51
CA ALA A 116 -1.70 2.92 3.46
C ALA A 116 -3.14 3.07 3.98
N LEU A 117 -3.43 2.53 5.16
CA LEU A 117 -4.73 2.67 5.82
C LEU A 117 -5.07 4.13 6.15
N THR A 118 -4.08 4.93 6.55
CA THR A 118 -4.27 6.38 6.77
C THR A 118 -4.76 7.07 5.51
N LEU A 119 -4.17 6.74 4.35
CA LEU A 119 -4.59 7.29 3.07
C LEU A 119 -5.99 6.80 2.66
N LEU A 120 -6.31 5.52 2.91
CA LEU A 120 -7.65 4.98 2.63
C LEU A 120 -8.73 5.62 3.52
N ALA A 121 -8.39 6.06 4.75
CA ALA A 121 -9.31 6.77 5.63
C ALA A 121 -9.75 8.16 5.11
N GLU A 122 -9.05 8.71 4.12
CA GLU A 122 -9.46 9.96 3.46
C GLU A 122 -10.66 9.75 2.53
N ALA A 123 -10.92 8.51 2.08
CA ALA A 123 -12.10 8.17 1.30
C ALA A 123 -13.28 7.81 2.25
N PRO A 124 -14.51 8.34 2.02
CA PRO A 124 -15.63 8.09 2.92
C PRO A 124 -15.90 6.60 3.19
N SER A 125 -15.89 5.77 2.12
CA SER A 125 -16.09 4.32 2.24
C SER A 125 -14.94 3.61 2.94
N GLY A 126 -13.71 4.08 2.78
CA GLY A 126 -12.54 3.56 3.50
C GLY A 126 -12.63 3.89 4.98
N LYS A 127 -13.00 5.12 5.31
CA LYS A 127 -13.21 5.57 6.69
C LYS A 127 -14.28 4.76 7.41
N GLU A 128 -15.43 4.54 6.77
CA GLU A 128 -16.51 3.73 7.34
C GLU A 128 -16.06 2.29 7.66
N LYS A 129 -15.31 1.67 6.74
CA LYS A 129 -14.75 0.34 6.96
C LYS A 129 -13.73 0.34 8.11
N LEU A 130 -12.81 1.32 8.13
CA LEU A 130 -11.75 1.43 9.14
C LEU A 130 -12.26 1.74 10.54
N MET A 131 -13.45 2.36 10.68
CA MET A 131 -14.09 2.51 11.99
C MET A 131 -14.35 1.17 12.67
N LYS A 132 -14.57 0.09 11.91
CA LYS A 132 -14.78 -1.27 12.45
C LYS A 132 -13.47 -1.90 12.93
N SER A 133 -12.33 -1.49 12.38
CA SER A 133 -10.97 -1.95 12.73
C SER A 133 -10.18 -0.90 13.52
N LEU A 134 -10.86 0.02 14.20
CA LEU A 134 -10.22 1.08 14.96
C LEU A 134 -9.38 0.56 16.13
N ASN A 135 -9.78 -0.57 16.70
CA ASN A 135 -9.06 -1.20 17.81
C ASN A 135 -7.66 -1.66 17.38
N GLU A 136 -7.56 -2.34 16.24
CA GLU A 136 -6.29 -2.83 15.69
C GLU A 136 -5.33 -1.67 15.39
N VAL A 137 -5.85 -0.56 14.88
CA VAL A 137 -5.04 0.66 14.66
C VAL A 137 -4.63 1.27 16.00
N THR A 138 -5.51 1.27 17.02
CA THR A 138 -5.21 1.83 18.33
C THR A 138 -4.19 1.01 19.09
N GLU A 139 -4.24 -0.32 18.99
CA GLU A 139 -3.23 -1.21 19.60
C GLU A 139 -1.83 -0.91 19.09
N LEU A 140 -1.70 -0.52 17.82
CA LEU A 140 -0.42 -0.17 17.21
C LEU A 140 0.19 1.15 17.76
N GLU A 141 -0.58 1.99 18.49
CA GLU A 141 -0.02 3.13 19.22
C GLU A 141 0.96 2.70 20.33
N GLY A 142 0.88 1.43 20.77
CA GLY A 142 1.81 0.80 21.73
C GLY A 142 2.98 0.08 21.08
N ASP A 143 3.22 0.24 19.78
CA ASP A 143 4.34 -0.43 19.10
C ASP A 143 5.70 0.00 19.69
N SER A 144 6.62 -0.94 19.77
CA SER A 144 7.99 -0.68 20.24
C SER A 144 8.80 0.25 19.33
N ASP A 145 8.38 0.43 18.08
CA ASP A 145 8.96 1.38 17.13
C ASP A 145 8.15 2.70 17.19
N ASP A 146 8.79 3.76 17.68
CA ASP A 146 8.19 5.09 17.79
C ASP A 146 7.63 5.65 16.46
N VAL A 147 8.21 5.26 15.32
CA VAL A 147 7.73 5.71 14.00
C VAL A 147 6.39 5.06 13.69
N ILE A 148 6.24 3.77 14.03
CA ILE A 148 4.98 3.03 13.85
C ILE A 148 3.92 3.57 14.80
N ALA A 149 4.25 3.75 16.09
CA ALA A 149 3.35 4.30 17.09
C ALA A 149 2.79 5.68 16.68
N LYS A 150 3.65 6.57 16.18
CA LYS A 150 3.26 7.89 15.66
C LYS A 150 2.39 7.81 14.40
N ALA A 151 2.70 6.85 13.52
CA ALA A 151 1.90 6.61 12.32
C ALA A 151 0.50 6.09 12.69
N ALA A 152 0.39 5.21 13.68
CA ALA A 152 -0.87 4.70 14.21
C ALA A 152 -1.72 5.82 14.84
N ALA A 153 -1.12 6.68 15.65
CA ALA A 153 -1.80 7.85 16.21
C ALA A 153 -2.34 8.78 15.12
N THR A 154 -1.59 8.97 14.03
CA THR A 154 -2.03 9.75 12.87
C THR A 154 -3.19 9.08 12.15
N ALA A 155 -3.11 7.76 11.94
CA ALA A 155 -4.18 6.96 11.32
C ALA A 155 -5.48 7.07 12.14
N LYS A 156 -5.40 6.84 13.45
CA LYS A 156 -6.53 6.98 14.36
C LYS A 156 -7.18 8.34 14.29
N LYS A 157 -6.38 9.42 14.33
CA LYS A 157 -6.86 10.79 14.19
C LYS A 157 -7.61 11.00 12.87
N THR A 158 -7.09 10.49 11.77
CA THR A 158 -7.72 10.61 10.44
C THR A 158 -9.02 9.81 10.37
N ILE A 159 -9.05 8.59 10.92
CA ILE A 159 -10.24 7.72 10.94
C ILE A 159 -11.35 8.35 11.79
N THR A 160 -11.01 8.90 12.96
CA THR A 160 -12.00 9.46 13.91
C THR A 160 -12.35 10.92 13.66
N TRP A 161 -11.63 11.60 12.74
CA TRP A 161 -11.92 12.99 12.44
C TRP A 161 -13.35 13.16 11.89
N LEU A 162 -14.10 14.07 12.47
CA LEU A 162 -15.43 14.50 12.01
C LEU A 162 -15.30 15.95 11.50
N PRO A 163 -15.86 16.25 10.31
CA PRO A 163 -15.88 17.62 9.78
C PRO A 163 -16.78 18.55 10.60
#